data_43e5068d195ef8cf347d9ae9abc21102
#
_entry.id   43e5068d195ef8cf347d9ae9abc21102
#
_cell.length_a   1.000
_cell.length_b   1.000
_cell.length_c   1.000
_cell.angle_alpha   90.00
_cell.angle_beta   90.00
_cell.angle_gamma   90.00
#
_symmetry.space_group_name_H-M   'P 1'
#
loop_
_entity.id
_entity.type
_entity.pdbx_description
1 polymer ?
#
loop_
_entity_poly.entity_id
_entity_poly.type
_entity_poly.pdbx_seq_one_letter_code
_entity_poly.pdbx_strand_id
1 'polypeptide(L)'
;MTNSLPPRAAGSAPLRRRHGFTLIEVLVALAIIAVALSAGMRALAQSADGASSLKARTLAMWVAENRLARAQIADPSAAEGTGDETQAGLRFAWRQMVTATPNPAFRRIEVVVTEPGRPDYALARLVGYLGNGQR
;
A
#
# COMPACT_ATOMS: atom_id res chain seq x y z
N MET A 1 -59.93 -47.69 60.58
CA MET A 1 -59.78 -46.68 59.46
C MET A 1 -58.32 -46.45 59.23
N THR A 2 -57.74 -47.24 58.32
CA THR A 2 -56.32 -47.16 57.93
C THR A 2 -56.23 -46.51 56.58
N ASN A 3 -55.71 -45.30 56.52
CA ASN A 3 -55.56 -44.50 55.30
C ASN A 3 -54.18 -44.79 54.69
N SER A 4 -54.16 -45.67 53.66
CA SER A 4 -52.94 -45.98 52.90
C SER A 4 -52.76 -44.98 51.76
N LEU A 5 -51.72 -44.15 51.85
CA LEU A 5 -51.26 -43.28 50.75
C LEU A 5 -50.62 -44.13 49.64
N PRO A 6 -50.91 -43.83 48.36
CA PRO A 6 -50.26 -44.47 47.24
C PRO A 6 -48.80 -44.03 47.06
N PRO A 7 -47.92 -44.84 46.51
CA PRO A 7 -46.53 -44.52 46.28
C PRO A 7 -46.37 -43.50 45.16
N ARG A 8 -45.55 -42.46 45.44
CA ARG A 8 -45.20 -41.40 44.55
C ARG A 8 -44.30 -41.95 43.44
N ALA A 9 -44.80 -41.93 42.20
CA ALA A 9 -44.01 -42.30 41.03
C ALA A 9 -42.78 -41.42 40.88
N ALA A 10 -41.61 -42.03 40.91
CA ALA A 10 -40.34 -41.35 40.64
C ALA A 10 -40.29 -41.01 39.14
N GLY A 11 -40.41 -39.72 38.83
CA GLY A 11 -40.23 -39.21 37.46
C GLY A 11 -38.79 -39.44 37.00
N SER A 12 -38.60 -40.29 36.02
CA SER A 12 -37.33 -40.47 35.33
C SER A 12 -36.98 -39.22 34.56
N ALA A 13 -35.96 -38.50 35.02
CA ALA A 13 -35.39 -37.33 34.31
C ALA A 13 -34.86 -37.79 32.93
N PRO A 14 -35.15 -37.10 31.83
CA PRO A 14 -34.64 -37.46 30.53
C PRO A 14 -33.12 -37.34 30.52
N LEU A 15 -32.42 -38.41 30.22
CA LEU A 15 -31.00 -38.46 29.98
C LEU A 15 -30.71 -37.55 28.77
N ARG A 16 -30.16 -36.34 29.02
CA ARG A 16 -29.63 -35.47 27.96
C ARG A 16 -28.56 -36.27 27.20
N ARG A 17 -28.86 -36.66 25.97
CA ARG A 17 -27.90 -37.22 25.03
C ARG A 17 -26.77 -36.19 24.84
N ARG A 18 -25.61 -36.45 25.38
CA ARG A 18 -24.38 -35.71 25.07
C ARG A 18 -23.99 -36.12 23.65
N HIS A 19 -24.21 -35.24 22.69
CA HIS A 19 -23.70 -35.42 21.34
C HIS A 19 -22.19 -35.15 21.42
N GLY A 20 -21.40 -36.20 21.28
CA GLY A 20 -19.95 -36.08 21.09
C GLY A 20 -19.67 -35.60 19.66
N PHE A 21 -18.63 -34.77 19.49
CA PHE A 21 -18.16 -34.36 18.17
C PHE A 21 -17.66 -35.58 17.40
N THR A 22 -17.99 -35.65 16.11
CA THR A 22 -17.48 -36.68 15.22
C THR A 22 -16.07 -36.30 14.73
N LEU A 23 -15.23 -37.30 14.44
CA LEU A 23 -13.88 -37.04 13.90
C LEU A 23 -13.94 -36.23 12.59
N ILE A 24 -14.93 -36.53 11.74
CA ILE A 24 -15.11 -35.79 10.47
C ILE A 24 -15.48 -34.33 10.71
N GLU A 25 -16.26 -34.00 11.72
CA GLU A 25 -16.64 -32.63 12.06
C GLU A 25 -15.42 -31.83 12.49
N VAL A 26 -14.52 -32.41 13.28
CA VAL A 26 -13.25 -31.78 13.67
C VAL A 26 -12.34 -31.58 12.46
N LEU A 27 -12.25 -32.57 11.56
CA LEU A 27 -11.44 -32.44 10.33
C LEU A 27 -11.98 -31.35 9.41
N VAL A 28 -13.29 -31.25 9.22
CA VAL A 28 -13.91 -30.22 8.41
C VAL A 28 -13.68 -28.82 9.04
N ALA A 29 -13.86 -28.71 10.36
CA ALA A 29 -13.59 -27.45 11.06
C ALA A 29 -12.14 -27.00 10.91
N LEU A 30 -11.17 -27.91 11.06
CA LEU A 30 -9.76 -27.62 10.86
C LEU A 30 -9.44 -27.19 9.41
N ALA A 31 -10.06 -27.85 8.42
CA ALA A 31 -9.91 -27.49 7.02
C ALA A 31 -10.43 -26.07 6.74
N ILE A 32 -11.59 -25.72 7.28
CA ILE A 32 -12.15 -24.36 7.14
C ILE A 32 -11.25 -23.33 7.78
N ILE A 33 -10.73 -23.59 8.99
CA ILE A 33 -9.81 -22.69 9.69
C ILE A 33 -8.52 -22.52 8.87
N ALA A 34 -7.95 -23.59 8.33
CA ALA A 34 -6.74 -23.53 7.52
C ALA A 34 -6.92 -22.67 6.26
N VAL A 35 -8.06 -22.80 5.57
CA VAL A 35 -8.40 -21.97 4.40
C VAL A 35 -8.57 -20.51 4.81
N ALA A 36 -9.29 -20.24 5.90
CA ALA A 36 -9.50 -18.88 6.39
C ALA A 36 -8.19 -18.18 6.78
N LEU A 37 -7.29 -18.88 7.48
CA LEU A 37 -5.98 -18.37 7.85
C LEU A 37 -5.10 -18.09 6.63
N SER A 38 -5.09 -18.98 5.64
CA SER A 38 -4.32 -18.77 4.41
C SER A 38 -4.81 -17.58 3.60
N ALA A 39 -6.11 -17.35 3.53
CA ALA A 39 -6.71 -16.18 2.90
C ALA A 39 -6.35 -14.89 3.65
N GLY A 40 -6.39 -14.90 4.98
CA GLY A 40 -6.00 -13.77 5.82
C GLY A 40 -4.53 -13.40 5.65
N MET A 41 -3.62 -14.37 5.60
CA MET A 41 -2.19 -14.12 5.36
C MET A 41 -1.92 -13.49 3.99
N ARG A 42 -2.63 -13.94 2.94
CA ARG A 42 -2.52 -13.32 1.61
C ARG A 42 -2.99 -11.87 1.61
N ALA A 43 -4.09 -11.57 2.27
CA ALA A 43 -4.60 -10.21 2.37
C ALA A 43 -3.61 -9.27 3.07
N LEU A 44 -2.96 -9.72 4.14
CA LEU A 44 -1.92 -8.97 4.85
C LEU A 44 -0.69 -8.73 3.99
N ALA A 45 -0.22 -9.73 3.25
CA ALA A 45 0.92 -9.59 2.34
C ALA A 45 0.64 -8.55 1.25
N GLN A 46 -0.53 -8.62 0.60
CA GLN A 46 -0.94 -7.63 -0.42
C GLN A 46 -1.05 -6.21 0.14
N SER A 47 -1.52 -6.06 1.38
CA SER A 47 -1.60 -4.75 2.05
C SER A 47 -0.21 -4.16 2.30
N ALA A 48 0.75 -4.97 2.71
CA ALA A 48 2.14 -4.54 2.94
C ALA A 48 2.82 -4.10 1.63
N ASP A 49 2.64 -4.85 0.54
CA ASP A 49 3.17 -4.50 -0.79
C ASP A 49 2.55 -3.20 -1.31
N GLY A 50 1.25 -3.02 -1.14
CA GLY A 50 0.54 -1.78 -1.48
C GLY A 50 1.08 -0.58 -0.72
N ALA A 51 1.28 -0.70 0.58
CA ALA A 51 1.82 0.36 1.43
C ALA A 51 3.26 0.75 1.05
N SER A 52 4.10 -0.23 0.72
CA SER A 52 5.49 0.02 0.29
C SER A 52 5.55 0.75 -1.05
N SER A 53 4.73 0.37 -2.02
CA SER A 53 4.66 1.01 -3.32
C SER A 53 4.14 2.44 -3.23
N LEU A 54 3.14 2.69 -2.38
CA LEU A 54 2.61 4.04 -2.13
C LEU A 54 3.67 4.93 -1.47
N LYS A 55 4.41 4.42 -0.49
CA LYS A 55 5.53 5.11 0.13
C LYS A 55 6.58 5.52 -0.91
N ALA A 56 7.01 4.60 -1.78
CA ALA A 56 7.99 4.89 -2.82
C ALA A 56 7.51 5.98 -3.77
N ARG A 57 6.26 5.97 -4.21
CA ARG A 57 5.67 7.00 -5.07
C ARG A 57 5.58 8.35 -4.38
N THR A 58 5.19 8.40 -3.10
CA THR A 58 5.14 9.63 -2.32
C THR A 58 6.52 10.26 -2.17
N LEU A 59 7.54 9.46 -1.84
CA LEU A 59 8.91 9.94 -1.72
C LEU A 59 9.48 10.39 -3.07
N ALA A 60 9.17 9.69 -4.17
CA ALA A 60 9.55 10.10 -5.52
C ALA A 60 8.90 11.44 -5.91
N MET A 61 7.65 11.68 -5.51
CA MET A 61 7.00 12.97 -5.73
C MET A 61 7.72 14.09 -4.98
N TRP A 62 8.11 13.88 -3.73
CA TRP A 62 8.90 14.87 -2.98
C TRP A 62 10.26 15.16 -3.63
N VAL A 63 10.93 14.13 -4.17
CA VAL A 63 12.15 14.34 -4.96
C VAL A 63 11.86 15.23 -6.17
N ALA A 64 10.78 14.95 -6.92
CA ALA A 64 10.39 15.74 -8.09
C ALA A 64 10.08 17.21 -7.73
N GLU A 65 9.33 17.44 -6.64
CA GLU A 65 9.00 18.78 -6.14
C GLU A 65 10.25 19.54 -5.70
N ASN A 66 11.16 18.91 -4.96
CA ASN A 66 12.42 19.51 -4.56
C ASN A 66 13.29 19.88 -5.77
N ARG A 67 13.33 19.02 -6.79
CA ARG A 67 14.06 19.29 -8.04
C ARG A 67 13.46 20.45 -8.80
N LEU A 68 12.13 20.50 -8.92
CA LEU A 68 11.43 21.61 -9.56
C LEU A 68 11.69 22.94 -8.82
N ALA A 69 11.57 22.94 -7.50
CA ALA A 69 11.82 24.12 -6.68
C ALA A 69 13.26 24.63 -6.85
N ARG A 70 14.26 23.74 -6.86
CA ARG A 70 15.66 24.12 -7.13
C ARG A 70 15.83 24.70 -8.53
N ALA A 71 15.17 24.13 -9.54
CA ALA A 71 15.23 24.64 -10.91
C ALA A 71 14.60 26.03 -11.06
N GLN A 72 13.60 26.38 -10.25
CA GLN A 72 12.96 27.69 -10.26
C GLN A 72 13.84 28.82 -9.70
N ILE A 73 14.78 28.48 -8.81
CA ILE A 73 15.71 29.46 -8.21
C ILE A 73 17.10 29.43 -8.85
N ALA A 74 17.42 28.41 -9.63
CA ALA A 74 18.65 28.27 -10.37
C ALA A 74 18.59 29.01 -11.73
N ASP A 75 19.74 29.14 -12.39
CA ASP A 75 19.75 29.58 -13.78
C ASP A 75 18.98 28.63 -14.68
N PRO A 76 18.03 29.09 -15.51
CA PRO A 76 17.28 28.26 -16.43
C PRO A 76 18.12 27.41 -17.36
N SER A 77 19.34 27.81 -17.68
CA SER A 77 20.28 27.03 -18.50
C SER A 77 20.83 25.80 -17.78
N ALA A 78 20.88 25.82 -16.45
CA ALA A 78 21.36 24.71 -15.61
C ALA A 78 20.24 23.76 -15.16
N ALA A 79 19.02 23.96 -15.64
CA ALA A 79 17.85 23.18 -15.21
C ALA A 79 17.72 21.80 -15.88
N GLU A 80 18.56 21.49 -16.88
CA GLU A 80 18.60 20.15 -17.50
C GLU A 80 19.63 19.27 -16.80
N GLY A 81 19.31 17.98 -16.67
CA GLY A 81 20.24 17.02 -16.11
C GLY A 81 19.60 15.74 -15.61
N THR A 82 20.48 14.86 -15.19
CA THR A 82 20.14 13.59 -14.55
C THR A 82 20.96 13.41 -13.28
N GLY A 83 20.49 12.58 -12.39
CA GLY A 83 21.25 12.25 -11.18
C GLY A 83 20.49 11.31 -10.28
N ASP A 84 21.10 11.03 -9.14
CA ASP A 84 20.51 10.21 -8.09
C ASP A 84 20.26 11.06 -6.85
N GLU A 85 19.21 10.71 -6.11
CA GLU A 85 18.89 11.32 -4.81
C GLU A 85 18.40 10.24 -3.86
N THR A 86 18.80 10.34 -2.58
CA THR A 86 18.33 9.43 -1.55
C THR A 86 17.35 10.16 -0.65
N GLN A 87 16.13 9.61 -0.55
CA GLN A 87 15.08 10.16 0.29
C GLN A 87 14.56 9.08 1.23
N ALA A 88 14.59 9.32 2.54
CA ALA A 88 14.16 8.39 3.58
C ALA A 88 14.72 6.96 3.42
N GLY A 89 16.00 6.86 3.04
CA GLY A 89 16.71 5.58 2.86
C GLY A 89 16.48 4.88 1.52
N LEU A 90 15.62 5.42 0.64
CA LEU A 90 15.40 4.92 -0.71
C LEU A 90 16.16 5.76 -1.73
N ARG A 91 16.81 5.09 -2.70
CA ARG A 91 17.51 5.75 -3.81
C ARG A 91 16.55 5.93 -4.98
N PHE A 92 16.59 7.11 -5.58
CA PHE A 92 15.81 7.49 -6.76
C PHE A 92 16.75 8.04 -7.83
N ALA A 93 16.52 7.66 -9.08
CA ALA A 93 17.12 8.31 -10.22
C ALA A 93 16.15 9.38 -10.73
N TRP A 94 16.65 10.56 -11.06
CA TRP A 94 15.84 11.63 -11.61
C TRP A 94 16.41 12.14 -12.93
N ARG A 95 15.53 12.64 -13.77
CA ARG A 95 15.86 13.30 -15.04
C ARG A 95 15.02 14.56 -15.19
N GLN A 96 15.67 15.65 -15.53
CA GLN A 96 15.04 16.94 -15.83
C GLN A 96 15.26 17.29 -17.30
N MET A 97 14.20 17.70 -17.97
CA MET A 97 14.21 18.17 -19.34
C MET A 97 13.52 19.53 -19.41
N VAL A 98 14.11 20.46 -20.15
CA VAL A 98 13.56 21.79 -20.36
C VAL A 98 13.24 21.96 -21.83
N THR A 99 12.02 22.36 -22.14
CA THR A 99 11.56 22.62 -23.51
C THR A 99 11.04 24.03 -23.66
N ALA A 100 11.25 24.61 -24.85
CA ALA A 100 10.67 25.91 -25.17
C ALA A 100 9.13 25.82 -25.18
N THR A 101 8.48 26.94 -24.90
CA THR A 101 7.02 27.09 -25.05
C THR A 101 6.72 28.14 -26.12
N PRO A 102 5.47 28.19 -26.65
CA PRO A 102 5.06 29.24 -27.58
C PRO A 102 5.23 30.66 -27.02
N ASN A 103 5.17 30.82 -25.70
CA ASN A 103 5.45 32.09 -25.04
C ASN A 103 6.92 32.13 -24.59
N PRO A 104 7.78 32.98 -25.18
CA PRO A 104 9.20 33.02 -24.86
C PRO A 104 9.50 33.44 -23.41
N ALA A 105 8.54 34.01 -22.68
CA ALA A 105 8.70 34.36 -21.28
C ALA A 105 8.76 33.14 -20.34
N PHE A 106 8.37 31.94 -20.84
CA PHE A 106 8.32 30.72 -20.04
C PHE A 106 8.99 29.56 -20.78
N ARG A 107 9.61 28.67 -20.01
CA ARG A 107 10.11 27.37 -20.46
C ARG A 107 9.41 26.28 -19.67
N ARG A 108 9.04 25.20 -20.32
CA ARG A 108 8.44 24.02 -19.67
C ARG A 108 9.56 23.13 -19.15
N ILE A 109 9.49 22.79 -17.87
CA ILE A 109 10.38 21.81 -17.25
C ILE A 109 9.56 20.55 -16.92
N GLU A 110 10.15 19.40 -17.19
CA GLU A 110 9.60 18.10 -16.82
C GLU A 110 10.62 17.36 -15.98
N VAL A 111 10.20 16.93 -14.79
CA VAL A 111 10.99 16.13 -13.87
C VAL A 111 10.39 14.74 -13.81
N VAL A 112 11.18 13.73 -14.14
CA VAL A 112 10.80 12.33 -14.07
C VAL A 112 11.68 11.65 -13.03
N VAL A 113 11.05 10.95 -12.09
CA VAL A 113 11.73 10.20 -11.02
C VAL A 113 11.41 8.72 -11.18
N THR A 114 12.46 7.91 -11.20
CA THR A 114 12.39 6.46 -11.41
C THR A 114 13.14 5.74 -10.29
N GLU A 115 12.94 4.44 -10.22
CA GLU A 115 13.76 3.56 -9.40
C GLU A 115 15.10 3.28 -10.10
N PRO A 116 16.25 3.27 -9.38
CA PRO A 116 17.51 2.88 -9.99
C PRO A 116 17.42 1.48 -10.63
N GLY A 117 17.83 1.38 -11.90
CA GLY A 117 17.74 0.12 -12.65
C GLY A 117 16.40 -0.12 -13.37
N ARG A 118 15.40 0.78 -13.21
CA ARG A 118 14.12 0.72 -13.94
C ARG A 118 13.77 2.07 -14.57
N PRO A 119 14.56 2.54 -15.54
CA PRO A 119 14.38 3.88 -16.12
C PRO A 119 13.06 4.05 -16.89
N ASP A 120 12.46 2.94 -17.35
CA ASP A 120 11.20 2.96 -18.11
C ASP A 120 9.95 3.06 -17.22
N TYR A 121 10.11 2.88 -15.91
CA TYR A 121 9.01 2.95 -14.96
C TYR A 121 9.10 4.18 -14.08
N ALA A 122 8.34 5.23 -14.44
CA ALA A 122 8.28 6.45 -13.65
C ALA A 122 7.45 6.24 -12.37
N LEU A 123 8.09 6.47 -11.22
CA LEU A 123 7.41 6.53 -9.92
C LEU A 123 6.68 7.86 -9.73
N ALA A 124 7.27 8.96 -10.23
CA ALA A 124 6.69 10.28 -10.23
C ALA A 124 7.08 11.05 -11.52
N ARG A 125 6.17 11.89 -11.98
CA ARG A 125 6.37 12.81 -13.09
C ARG A 125 5.74 14.14 -12.72
N LEU A 126 6.52 15.21 -12.78
CA LEU A 126 6.07 16.56 -12.46
C LEU A 126 6.43 17.50 -13.59
N VAL A 127 5.47 18.33 -13.98
CA VAL A 127 5.66 19.37 -14.99
C VAL A 127 5.48 20.71 -14.32
N GLY A 128 6.40 21.62 -14.63
CA GLY A 128 6.33 23.00 -14.16
C GLY A 128 6.74 23.96 -15.26
N TYR A 129 6.78 25.25 -14.93
CA TYR A 129 7.22 26.30 -15.81
C TYR A 129 8.26 27.17 -15.12
N LEU A 130 9.31 27.49 -15.86
CA LEU A 130 10.36 28.39 -15.45
C LEU A 130 10.14 29.74 -16.15
N GLY A 131 10.11 30.79 -15.40
CA GLY A 131 10.14 32.14 -15.98
C GLY A 131 11.51 32.40 -16.61
N ASN A 132 11.54 32.95 -17.81
CA ASN A 132 12.76 33.47 -18.41
C ASN A 132 13.07 34.80 -17.70
N GLY A 133 13.79 34.73 -16.57
CA GLY A 133 14.20 35.91 -15.82
C GLY A 133 15.07 36.78 -16.70
N GLN A 134 14.47 37.77 -17.31
CA GLN A 134 15.24 38.93 -17.80
C GLN A 134 15.68 39.68 -16.54
N ARG A 135 16.94 39.53 -16.16
CA ARG A 135 17.65 40.53 -15.37
C ARG A 135 18.32 41.50 -16.30
#